data_9a4d3d17360aa0b8d733ab7c42ead9bd
#
_entry.id   9a4d3d17360aa0b8d733ab7c42ead9bd
#
_cell.length_a   1.000
_cell.length_b   1.000
_cell.length_c   1.000
_cell.angle_alpha   90.00
_cell.angle_beta   90.00
_cell.angle_gamma   90.00
#
_symmetry.space_group_name_H-M   'P 1'
#
loop_
_entity.id
_entity.type
_entity.pdbx_description
1 polymer ?
#
loop_
_entity_poly.entity_id
_entity_poly.type
_entity_poly.pdbx_seq_one_letter_code
_entity_poly.pdbx_strand_id
1 'polypeptide(L)'
;MSENEPAQMIEGRYRIVRNIAEGGMATVYEAVDERLGRTVAIKVMHTQLAKGPHREQFVERFRREANSAASIANPHIVQVYDTGEFNGLDFLVMEYVHGVNLRHEMNTQGTFSVRETLRVVAETLDGLASAHRAGVVHRDIKPENILINDRGHVQITDFGLAKAASQATLSSTGMLLGTAAYLAPEMIENNQATAQGDLYSVGIMASVSYTHLR
;
A
#
# COMPACT_ATOMS: atom_id res chain seq x y z
N MET A 1 -31.59 -2.12 -14.76
CA MET A 1 -30.73 -1.76 -15.91
C MET A 1 -30.82 -0.24 -16.01
N SER A 2 -29.88 0.47 -15.40
CA SER A 2 -29.69 1.91 -15.57
C SER A 2 -28.38 2.10 -16.34
N GLU A 3 -28.55 2.27 -17.65
CA GLU A 3 -27.47 2.63 -18.56
C GLU A 3 -27.08 4.09 -18.36
N ASN A 4 -25.75 4.34 -18.36
CA ASN A 4 -25.09 5.63 -18.53
C ASN A 4 -25.12 6.64 -17.38
N GLU A 5 -24.49 6.30 -16.26
CA GLU A 5 -23.68 7.34 -15.62
C GLU A 5 -22.37 7.46 -16.43
N PRO A 6 -21.95 8.68 -16.83
CA PRO A 6 -20.69 8.85 -17.54
C PRO A 6 -19.57 8.33 -16.66
N ALA A 7 -18.79 7.38 -17.18
CA ALA A 7 -17.67 6.79 -16.44
C ALA A 7 -16.79 7.91 -15.90
N GLN A 8 -16.58 7.93 -14.59
CA GLN A 8 -15.80 8.98 -13.94
C GLN A 8 -14.37 8.95 -14.48
N MET A 9 -13.92 10.11 -15.02
CA MET A 9 -12.58 10.27 -15.58
C MET A 9 -11.74 11.10 -14.63
N ILE A 10 -10.54 10.63 -14.31
CA ILE A 10 -9.51 11.39 -13.60
C ILE A 10 -8.55 11.97 -14.62
N GLU A 11 -8.35 13.30 -14.59
CA GLU A 11 -7.50 14.08 -15.52
C GLU A 11 -7.78 13.84 -17.01
N GLY A 12 -9.00 13.39 -17.39
CA GLY A 12 -9.34 13.07 -18.77
C GLY A 12 -8.53 11.89 -19.35
N ARG A 13 -7.82 11.13 -18.51
CA ARG A 13 -6.93 10.04 -18.89
C ARG A 13 -7.32 8.70 -18.28
N TYR A 14 -7.67 8.69 -17.01
CA TYR A 14 -7.92 7.46 -16.29
C TYR A 14 -9.43 7.25 -16.11
N ARG A 15 -9.99 6.27 -16.80
CA ARG A 15 -11.40 5.91 -16.68
C ARG A 15 -11.57 4.92 -15.51
N ILE A 16 -12.33 5.33 -14.50
CA ILE A 16 -12.63 4.49 -13.34
C ILE A 16 -13.54 3.33 -13.77
N VAL A 17 -13.18 2.12 -13.38
CA VAL A 17 -13.96 0.90 -13.63
C VAL A 17 -14.78 0.54 -12.40
N ARG A 18 -14.14 0.44 -11.22
CA ARG A 18 -14.80 0.13 -9.94
C ARG A 18 -13.93 0.48 -8.75
N ASN A 19 -14.55 0.58 -7.58
CA ASN A 19 -13.84 0.61 -6.31
C ASN A 19 -13.33 -0.81 -5.99
N ILE A 20 -12.06 -0.94 -5.57
CA ILE A 20 -11.44 -2.22 -5.18
C ILE A 20 -11.06 -2.28 -3.71
N ALA A 21 -10.82 -1.13 -3.08
CA ALA A 21 -10.56 -1.06 -1.65
C ALA A 21 -10.88 0.33 -1.10
N GLU A 22 -11.37 0.39 0.13
CA GLU A 22 -11.61 1.63 0.85
C GLU A 22 -11.00 1.53 2.26
N GLY A 23 -10.14 2.48 2.58
CA GLY A 23 -9.50 2.61 3.88
C GLY A 23 -9.75 3.97 4.52
N GLY A 24 -9.26 4.18 5.73
CA GLY A 24 -9.45 5.46 6.45
C GLY A 24 -8.83 6.69 5.79
N MET A 25 -7.84 6.50 4.92
CA MET A 25 -7.04 7.58 4.33
C MET A 25 -7.22 7.73 2.82
N ALA A 26 -7.61 6.68 2.14
CA ALA A 26 -7.71 6.65 0.69
C ALA A 26 -8.71 5.59 0.23
N THR A 27 -9.21 5.79 -0.99
CA THR A 27 -9.96 4.81 -1.76
C THR A 27 -9.12 4.38 -2.94
N VAL A 28 -9.09 3.07 -3.22
CA VAL A 28 -8.37 2.50 -4.37
C VAL A 28 -9.37 2.05 -5.41
N TYR A 29 -9.15 2.48 -6.65
CA TYR A 29 -9.97 2.16 -7.79
C TYR A 29 -9.18 1.33 -8.81
N GLU A 30 -9.86 0.39 -9.45
CA GLU A 30 -9.45 -0.14 -10.74
C GLU A 30 -9.82 0.87 -11.82
N ALA A 31 -8.87 1.19 -12.71
CA ALA A 31 -9.07 2.14 -13.79
C ALA A 31 -8.36 1.68 -15.08
N VAL A 32 -8.74 2.26 -16.20
CA VAL A 32 -8.05 2.11 -17.48
C VAL A 32 -7.34 3.40 -17.82
N ASP A 33 -6.03 3.33 -18.03
CA ASP A 33 -5.24 4.40 -18.65
C ASP A 33 -5.57 4.41 -20.15
N GLU A 34 -6.50 5.26 -20.57
CA GLU A 34 -6.97 5.35 -21.95
C GLU A 34 -5.86 5.75 -22.94
N ARG A 35 -4.80 6.41 -22.44
CA ARG A 35 -3.65 6.83 -23.26
C ARG A 35 -2.73 5.67 -23.59
N LEU A 36 -2.53 4.74 -22.65
CA LEU A 36 -1.63 3.60 -22.80
C LEU A 36 -2.36 2.26 -23.00
N GLY A 37 -3.69 2.24 -22.90
CA GLY A 37 -4.52 1.05 -23.09
C GLY A 37 -4.27 -0.05 -22.05
N ARG A 38 -3.94 0.33 -20.79
CA ARG A 38 -3.65 -0.64 -19.74
C ARG A 38 -4.49 -0.43 -18.48
N THR A 39 -4.75 -1.53 -17.77
CA THR A 39 -5.38 -1.46 -16.44
C THR A 39 -4.37 -0.98 -15.41
N VAL A 40 -4.82 -0.07 -14.52
CA VAL A 40 -4.04 0.51 -13.44
C VAL A 40 -4.85 0.51 -12.15
N ALA A 41 -4.18 0.58 -11.01
CA ALA A 41 -4.80 0.89 -9.73
C ALA A 41 -4.57 2.37 -9.43
N ILE A 42 -5.63 3.08 -9.01
CA ILE A 42 -5.54 4.50 -8.62
C ILE A 42 -5.95 4.64 -7.17
N LYS A 43 -5.01 5.09 -6.35
CA LYS A 43 -5.24 5.40 -4.94
C LYS A 43 -5.50 6.89 -4.79
N VAL A 44 -6.74 7.25 -4.45
CA VAL A 44 -7.18 8.64 -4.26
C VAL A 44 -7.23 8.94 -2.77
N MET A 45 -6.52 9.97 -2.33
CA MET A 45 -6.46 10.37 -0.93
C MET A 45 -7.74 11.07 -0.50
N HIS A 46 -8.22 10.80 0.73
CA HIS A 46 -9.46 11.39 1.22
C HIS A 46 -9.32 12.88 1.54
N THR A 47 -10.41 13.62 1.35
CA THR A 47 -10.51 15.07 1.55
C THR A 47 -10.06 15.55 2.93
N GLN A 48 -10.17 14.72 3.98
CA GLN A 48 -9.76 15.06 5.35
C GLN A 48 -8.25 15.31 5.45
N LEU A 49 -7.44 14.66 4.61
CA LEU A 49 -6.00 14.84 4.51
C LEU A 49 -5.62 16.02 3.60
N ALA A 50 -6.53 16.41 2.70
CA ALA A 50 -6.34 17.47 1.73
C ALA A 50 -6.74 18.86 2.24
N LYS A 51 -7.23 19.03 3.49
CA LYS A 51 -7.69 20.29 4.07
C LYS A 51 -6.94 20.61 5.36
N GLY A 52 -6.66 21.91 5.58
CA GLY A 52 -6.08 22.40 6.81
C GLY A 52 -4.68 23.00 6.67
N PRO A 53 -4.10 23.57 7.76
CA PRO A 53 -2.83 24.29 7.74
C PRO A 53 -1.61 23.40 7.39
N HIS A 54 -1.76 22.08 7.41
CA HIS A 54 -0.68 21.12 7.11
C HIS A 54 -0.79 20.49 5.71
N ARG A 55 -1.73 20.94 4.86
CA ARG A 55 -1.94 20.39 3.52
C ARG A 55 -0.67 20.42 2.67
N GLU A 56 -0.01 21.56 2.58
CA GLU A 56 1.19 21.72 1.74
C GLU A 56 2.29 20.76 2.15
N GLN A 57 2.53 20.61 3.45
CA GLN A 57 3.51 19.65 3.98
C GLN A 57 3.11 18.19 3.69
N PHE A 58 1.82 17.88 3.74
CA PHE A 58 1.31 16.55 3.39
C PHE A 58 1.56 16.25 1.91
N VAL A 59 1.15 17.16 1.01
CA VAL A 59 1.30 17.00 -0.44
C VAL A 59 2.77 16.86 -0.82
N GLU A 60 3.65 17.69 -0.26
CA GLU A 60 5.09 17.61 -0.52
C GLU A 60 5.68 16.26 -0.10
N ARG A 61 5.31 15.76 1.09
CA ARG A 61 5.73 14.44 1.57
C ARG A 61 5.18 13.32 0.70
N PHE A 62 3.89 13.37 0.37
CA PHE A 62 3.24 12.40 -0.49
C PHE A 62 3.95 12.27 -1.84
N ARG A 63 4.20 13.41 -2.51
CA ARG A 63 4.92 13.44 -3.80
C ARG A 63 6.35 12.92 -3.68
N ARG A 64 7.07 13.30 -2.62
CA ARG A 64 8.43 12.80 -2.38
C ARG A 64 8.44 11.30 -2.15
N GLU A 65 7.53 10.76 -1.37
CA GLU A 65 7.42 9.31 -1.10
C GLU A 65 6.99 8.54 -2.36
N ALA A 66 6.04 9.09 -3.14
CA ALA A 66 5.65 8.52 -4.43
C ALA A 66 6.83 8.47 -5.41
N ASN A 67 7.61 9.55 -5.54
CA ASN A 67 8.78 9.59 -6.40
C ASN A 67 9.86 8.58 -5.95
N SER A 68 10.06 8.44 -4.64
CA SER A 68 10.99 7.46 -4.09
C SER A 68 10.55 6.03 -4.39
N ALA A 69 9.27 5.73 -4.22
CA ALA A 69 8.70 4.42 -4.56
C ALA A 69 8.77 4.13 -6.07
N ALA A 70 8.52 5.14 -6.92
CA ALA A 70 8.59 5.00 -8.38
C ALA A 70 10.00 4.68 -8.89
N SER A 71 11.04 5.05 -8.15
CA SER A 71 12.44 4.78 -8.51
C SER A 71 12.88 3.33 -8.25
N ILE A 72 12.08 2.53 -7.53
CA ILE A 72 12.44 1.16 -7.17
C ILE A 72 11.89 0.22 -8.24
N ALA A 73 12.78 -0.44 -8.96
CA ALA A 73 12.42 -1.47 -9.92
C ALA A 73 12.75 -2.86 -9.35
N ASN A 74 11.72 -3.60 -8.94
CA ASN A 74 11.84 -4.96 -8.42
C ASN A 74 10.52 -5.71 -8.67
N PRO A 75 10.53 -6.99 -9.14
CA PRO A 75 9.32 -7.75 -9.43
C PRO A 75 8.43 -8.00 -8.20
N HIS A 76 8.98 -7.86 -6.99
CA HIS A 76 8.26 -8.02 -5.72
C HIS A 76 7.81 -6.68 -5.12
N ILE A 77 7.74 -5.62 -5.93
CA ILE A 77 7.23 -4.30 -5.54
C ILE A 77 6.22 -3.85 -6.59
N VAL A 78 5.04 -3.42 -6.15
CA VAL A 78 4.03 -2.80 -7.01
C VAL A 78 4.60 -1.51 -7.58
N GLN A 79 4.71 -1.43 -8.90
CA GLN A 79 5.32 -0.30 -9.57
C GLN A 79 4.41 0.94 -9.51
N VAL A 80 4.95 2.06 -9.08
CA VAL A 80 4.31 3.38 -9.18
C VAL A 80 4.55 3.94 -10.60
N TYR A 81 3.47 4.41 -11.23
CA TYR A 81 3.52 4.90 -12.61
C TYR A 81 3.41 6.41 -12.71
N ASP A 82 2.55 7.01 -11.89
CA ASP A 82 2.23 8.45 -11.98
C ASP A 82 1.65 8.96 -10.66
N THR A 83 1.61 10.27 -10.49
CA THR A 83 0.94 10.94 -9.38
C THR A 83 0.37 12.28 -9.87
N GLY A 84 -0.77 12.69 -9.34
CA GLY A 84 -1.42 13.93 -9.73
C GLY A 84 -2.38 14.45 -8.68
N GLU A 85 -3.09 15.50 -9.07
CA GLU A 85 -4.17 16.11 -8.28
C GLU A 85 -5.41 16.23 -9.15
N PHE A 86 -6.55 15.76 -8.66
CA PHE A 86 -7.84 15.88 -9.34
C PHE A 86 -8.92 16.32 -8.36
N ASN A 87 -9.63 17.41 -8.67
CA ASN A 87 -10.66 18.00 -7.81
C ASN A 87 -10.17 18.32 -6.37
N GLY A 88 -8.91 18.74 -6.22
CA GLY A 88 -8.31 19.03 -4.93
C GLY A 88 -7.89 17.80 -4.11
N LEU A 89 -7.92 16.61 -4.71
CA LEU A 89 -7.49 15.34 -4.10
C LEU A 89 -6.22 14.84 -4.78
N ASP A 90 -5.21 14.54 -4.01
CA ASP A 90 -4.00 13.89 -4.52
C ASP A 90 -4.30 12.41 -4.82
N PHE A 91 -3.72 11.90 -5.91
CA PHE A 91 -3.84 10.51 -6.29
C PHE A 91 -2.49 9.91 -6.74
N LEU A 92 -2.41 8.59 -6.64
CA LEU A 92 -1.28 7.79 -7.08
C LEU A 92 -1.76 6.75 -8.08
N VAL A 93 -1.09 6.65 -9.22
CA VAL A 93 -1.34 5.62 -10.23
C VAL A 93 -0.26 4.55 -10.10
N MET A 94 -0.68 3.30 -10.00
CA MET A 94 0.24 2.18 -9.82
C MET A 94 -0.20 0.95 -10.62
N GLU A 95 0.68 -0.02 -10.69
CA GLU A 95 0.41 -1.32 -11.26
C GLU A 95 -0.88 -1.91 -10.65
N TYR A 96 -1.76 -2.39 -11.53
CA TYR A 96 -2.90 -3.20 -11.09
C TYR A 96 -2.46 -4.66 -10.99
N VAL A 97 -2.43 -5.17 -9.78
CA VAL A 97 -2.07 -6.56 -9.50
C VAL A 97 -3.32 -7.42 -9.55
N HIS A 98 -3.39 -8.33 -10.54
CA HIS A 98 -4.45 -9.34 -10.60
C HIS A 98 -4.20 -10.40 -9.53
N GLY A 99 -4.92 -10.29 -8.41
CA GLY A 99 -4.72 -11.17 -7.27
C GLY A 99 -5.43 -10.67 -6.02
N VAL A 100 -4.99 -11.13 -4.88
CA VAL A 100 -5.53 -10.76 -3.57
C VAL A 100 -4.40 -10.42 -2.59
N ASN A 101 -4.73 -9.78 -1.46
CA ASN A 101 -3.73 -9.57 -0.43
C ASN A 101 -3.55 -10.82 0.46
N LEU A 102 -2.42 -10.90 1.13
CA LEU A 102 -2.06 -12.01 2.01
C LEU A 102 -3.07 -12.20 3.15
N ARG A 103 -3.69 -11.13 3.65
CA ARG A 103 -4.73 -11.21 4.67
C ARG A 103 -5.94 -11.98 4.16
N HIS A 104 -6.36 -11.72 2.94
CA HIS A 104 -7.46 -12.43 2.31
C HIS A 104 -7.14 -13.92 2.17
N GLU A 105 -5.94 -14.25 1.68
CA GLU A 105 -5.48 -15.64 1.56
C GLU A 105 -5.47 -16.37 2.92
N MET A 106 -4.94 -15.73 3.96
CA MET A 106 -4.93 -16.27 5.32
C MET A 106 -6.34 -16.53 5.85
N ASN A 107 -7.28 -15.64 5.58
CA ASN A 107 -8.67 -15.78 6.01
C ASN A 107 -9.41 -16.89 5.26
N THR A 108 -9.04 -17.15 4.01
CA THR A 108 -9.71 -18.10 3.12
C THR A 108 -9.12 -19.49 3.23
N GLN A 109 -7.79 -19.62 3.21
CA GLN A 109 -7.10 -20.90 3.18
C GLN A 109 -6.70 -21.40 4.58
N GLY A 110 -6.69 -20.52 5.55
CA GLY A 110 -6.22 -20.83 6.86
C GLY A 110 -4.69 -20.71 7.01
N THR A 111 -4.04 -21.62 7.77
CA THR A 111 -2.58 -21.63 7.93
C THR A 111 -1.88 -22.03 6.65
N PHE A 112 -0.78 -21.35 6.37
CA PHE A 112 0.10 -21.72 5.28
C PHE A 112 1.04 -22.85 5.70
N SER A 113 1.43 -23.66 4.73
CA SER A 113 2.53 -24.61 4.92
C SER A 113 3.85 -23.85 5.16
N VAL A 114 4.82 -24.51 5.78
CA VAL A 114 6.18 -23.95 5.96
C VAL A 114 6.76 -23.48 4.63
N ARG A 115 6.57 -24.24 3.56
CA ARG A 115 7.07 -23.90 2.23
C ARG A 115 6.46 -22.61 1.71
N GLU A 116 5.14 -22.45 1.82
CA GLU A 116 4.43 -21.25 1.37
C GLU A 116 4.82 -20.03 2.19
N THR A 117 4.87 -20.16 3.52
CA THR A 117 5.34 -19.11 4.41
C THR A 117 6.74 -18.65 4.04
N LEU A 118 7.68 -19.58 3.86
CA LEU A 118 9.07 -19.25 3.50
C LEU A 118 9.16 -18.59 2.12
N ARG A 119 8.34 -19.00 1.16
CA ARG A 119 8.29 -18.36 -0.16
C ARG A 119 7.79 -16.92 -0.05
N VAL A 120 6.66 -16.67 0.63
CA VAL A 120 6.12 -15.32 0.85
C VAL A 120 7.15 -14.43 1.54
N VAL A 121 7.81 -14.95 2.58
CA VAL A 121 8.87 -14.22 3.31
C VAL A 121 10.05 -13.90 2.40
N ALA A 122 10.55 -14.88 1.64
CA ALA A 122 11.71 -14.68 0.76
C ALA A 122 11.46 -13.62 -0.32
N GLU A 123 10.30 -13.68 -0.99
CA GLU A 123 9.92 -12.72 -2.03
C GLU A 123 9.68 -11.32 -1.43
N THR A 124 9.07 -11.22 -0.24
CA THR A 124 8.92 -9.96 0.49
C THR A 124 10.28 -9.36 0.86
N LEU A 125 11.21 -10.18 1.36
CA LEU A 125 12.56 -9.73 1.73
C LEU A 125 13.37 -9.27 0.51
N ASP A 126 13.22 -9.90 -0.66
CA ASP A 126 13.87 -9.45 -1.89
C ASP A 126 13.39 -8.05 -2.31
N GLY A 127 12.07 -7.82 -2.29
CA GLY A 127 11.51 -6.50 -2.52
C GLY A 127 12.03 -5.46 -1.52
N LEU A 128 11.97 -5.76 -0.20
CA LEU A 128 12.48 -4.87 0.84
C LEU A 128 13.97 -4.58 0.69
N ALA A 129 14.79 -5.58 0.34
CA ALA A 129 16.21 -5.37 0.12
C ALA A 129 16.48 -4.35 -1.01
N SER A 130 15.66 -4.37 -2.07
CA SER A 130 15.75 -3.38 -3.15
C SER A 130 15.34 -1.98 -2.68
N ALA A 131 14.27 -1.86 -1.92
CA ALA A 131 13.81 -0.60 -1.35
C ALA A 131 14.84 -0.01 -0.38
N HIS A 132 15.36 -0.81 0.55
CA HIS A 132 16.34 -0.37 1.54
C HIS A 132 17.67 0.08 0.90
N ARG A 133 18.14 -0.60 -0.18
CA ARG A 133 19.29 -0.13 -0.96
C ARG A 133 19.06 1.23 -1.61
N ALA A 134 17.82 1.54 -2.00
CA ALA A 134 17.41 2.85 -2.50
C ALA A 134 17.14 3.89 -1.39
N GLY A 135 17.36 3.55 -0.12
CA GLY A 135 17.10 4.43 1.03
C GLY A 135 15.62 4.56 1.40
N VAL A 136 14.76 3.68 0.87
CA VAL A 136 13.31 3.70 1.14
C VAL A 136 12.95 2.64 2.17
N VAL A 137 12.32 3.05 3.27
CA VAL A 137 11.77 2.19 4.32
C VAL A 137 10.26 2.11 4.16
N HIS A 138 9.68 0.91 4.25
CA HIS A 138 8.25 0.69 4.04
C HIS A 138 7.37 1.23 5.16
N ARG A 139 7.71 0.93 6.43
CA ARG A 139 7.07 1.43 7.67
C ARG A 139 5.72 0.81 8.05
N ASP A 140 5.10 0.05 7.18
CA ASP A 140 3.77 -0.56 7.40
C ASP A 140 3.69 -1.95 6.75
N ILE A 141 4.68 -2.81 6.99
CA ILE A 141 4.64 -4.20 6.53
C ILE A 141 3.61 -4.97 7.33
N LYS A 142 2.62 -5.49 6.62
CA LYS A 142 1.52 -6.29 7.17
C LYS A 142 0.84 -7.09 6.04
N PRO A 143 0.06 -8.13 6.35
CA PRO A 143 -0.57 -8.97 5.33
C PRO A 143 -1.46 -8.22 4.33
N GLU A 144 -2.07 -7.12 4.74
CA GLU A 144 -2.91 -6.28 3.88
C GLU A 144 -2.11 -5.58 2.76
N ASN A 145 -0.80 -5.32 2.99
CA ASN A 145 0.10 -4.63 2.07
C ASN A 145 0.99 -5.61 1.26
N ILE A 146 0.73 -6.91 1.36
CA ILE A 146 1.39 -7.94 0.58
C ILE A 146 0.37 -8.54 -0.39
N LEU A 147 0.56 -8.32 -1.68
CA LEU A 147 -0.30 -8.86 -2.73
C LEU A 147 0.28 -10.18 -3.26
N ILE A 148 -0.60 -11.12 -3.55
CA ILE A 148 -0.26 -12.39 -4.23
C ILE A 148 -1.01 -12.37 -5.54
N ASN A 149 -0.29 -12.34 -6.66
CA ASN A 149 -0.90 -12.32 -7.97
C ASN A 149 -1.41 -13.70 -8.40
N ASP A 150 -2.14 -13.76 -9.51
CA ASP A 150 -2.72 -14.98 -10.09
C ASP A 150 -1.70 -16.07 -10.46
N ARG A 151 -0.41 -15.71 -10.56
CA ARG A 151 0.72 -16.64 -10.77
C ARG A 151 1.38 -17.05 -9.45
N GLY A 152 0.88 -16.58 -8.32
CA GLY A 152 1.42 -16.87 -6.99
C GLY A 152 2.63 -16.03 -6.59
N HIS A 153 3.05 -15.00 -7.35
CA HIS A 153 4.16 -14.12 -6.98
C HIS A 153 3.70 -13.04 -6.00
N VAL A 154 4.58 -12.72 -5.07
CA VAL A 154 4.38 -11.70 -4.05
C VAL A 154 4.82 -10.33 -4.55
N GLN A 155 4.01 -9.31 -4.28
CA GLN A 155 4.35 -7.90 -4.53
C GLN A 155 3.97 -7.05 -3.32
N ILE A 156 4.90 -6.21 -2.87
CA ILE A 156 4.68 -5.27 -1.77
C ILE A 156 4.02 -4.01 -2.33
N THR A 157 2.93 -3.56 -1.70
CA THR A 157 2.26 -2.30 -2.05
C THR A 157 2.32 -1.29 -0.91
N ASP A 158 1.98 -0.03 -1.18
CA ASP A 158 1.84 1.04 -0.19
C ASP A 158 3.13 1.49 0.51
N PHE A 159 4.26 1.50 -0.21
CA PHE A 159 5.52 2.04 0.30
C PHE A 159 5.36 3.50 0.80
N GLY A 160 5.74 3.72 2.05
CA GLY A 160 5.96 5.05 2.63
C GLY A 160 4.73 5.94 2.85
N LEU A 161 3.62 5.69 2.15
CA LEU A 161 2.44 6.56 2.13
C LEU A 161 1.75 6.68 3.51
N ALA A 162 1.95 5.71 4.41
CA ALA A 162 1.39 5.71 5.75
C ALA A 162 1.94 6.87 6.63
N LYS A 163 3.19 7.31 6.44
CA LYS A 163 3.78 8.38 7.27
C LYS A 163 3.29 9.77 6.92
N ALA A 164 2.96 10.02 5.65
CA ALA A 164 2.36 11.30 5.27
C ALA A 164 1.04 11.54 6.01
N ALA A 165 0.30 10.45 6.27
CA ALA A 165 -1.01 10.48 6.90
C ALA A 165 -0.98 10.31 8.42
N SER A 166 -0.03 9.54 9.01
CA SER A 166 -0.06 9.17 10.43
C SER A 166 0.27 10.31 11.38
N GLN A 167 1.05 11.30 10.99
CA GLN A 167 1.31 12.48 11.83
C GLN A 167 0.08 13.37 12.00
N ALA A 168 -0.91 13.28 11.10
CA ALA A 168 -2.18 13.99 11.22
C ALA A 168 -3.21 13.21 12.06
N THR A 169 -3.06 11.89 12.20
CA THR A 169 -4.10 11.00 12.74
C THR A 169 -3.75 10.38 14.11
N LEU A 170 -2.51 10.50 14.60
CA LEU A 170 -2.11 10.00 15.93
C LEU A 170 -2.85 10.68 17.10
N SER A 171 -3.64 11.73 16.81
CA SER A 171 -4.33 12.51 17.85
C SER A 171 -5.80 12.11 18.07
N SER A 172 -6.40 11.27 17.29
CA SER A 172 -7.88 11.24 17.33
C SER A 172 -8.60 9.96 16.96
N THR A 173 -8.14 8.76 17.15
CA THR A 173 -9.13 7.65 17.22
C THR A 173 -8.48 6.26 17.19
N GLY A 174 -8.93 5.40 18.06
CA GLY A 174 -8.70 3.97 18.28
C GLY A 174 -8.55 2.99 17.09
N MET A 175 -8.21 3.43 15.89
CA MET A 175 -7.91 2.58 14.73
C MET A 175 -6.50 1.95 14.77
N LEU A 176 -5.73 2.20 15.82
CA LEU A 176 -4.36 1.70 15.98
C LEU A 176 -4.29 0.19 16.27
N LEU A 177 -5.37 -0.44 16.70
CA LEU A 177 -5.34 -1.80 17.28
C LEU A 177 -4.92 -2.90 16.28
N GLY A 178 -5.29 -2.83 14.99
CA GLY A 178 -4.94 -3.86 14.01
C GLY A 178 -3.52 -3.72 13.43
N THR A 179 -3.08 -2.50 13.19
CA THR A 179 -1.75 -2.19 12.60
C THR A 179 -0.65 -2.26 13.65
N ALA A 180 -0.94 -1.92 14.92
CA ALA A 180 0.04 -1.91 16.00
C ALA A 180 0.69 -3.29 16.25
N ALA A 181 0.01 -4.39 15.94
CA ALA A 181 0.52 -5.75 16.13
C ALA A 181 1.78 -6.07 15.30
N TYR A 182 2.02 -5.34 14.22
CA TYR A 182 3.17 -5.54 13.31
C TYR A 182 4.28 -4.50 13.51
N LEU A 183 4.05 -3.45 14.31
CA LEU A 183 5.01 -2.37 14.50
C LEU A 183 6.22 -2.81 15.34
N ALA A 184 7.40 -2.42 14.90
CA ALA A 184 8.63 -2.63 15.66
C ALA A 184 8.65 -1.76 16.94
N PRO A 185 9.32 -2.21 18.02
CA PRO A 185 9.37 -1.48 19.27
C PRO A 185 9.85 -0.04 19.14
N GLU A 186 10.91 0.20 18.36
CA GLU A 186 11.45 1.55 18.12
C GLU A 186 10.47 2.49 17.40
N MET A 187 9.55 1.92 16.63
CA MET A 187 8.48 2.70 15.97
C MET A 187 7.43 3.13 16.99
N ILE A 188 7.11 2.26 17.96
CA ILE A 188 6.15 2.54 19.03
C ILE A 188 6.72 3.55 20.02
N GLU A 189 7.96 3.34 20.46
CA GLU A 189 8.59 4.14 21.52
C GLU A 189 9.06 5.51 21.03
N ASN A 190 9.69 5.55 19.84
CA ASN A 190 10.43 6.72 19.37
C ASN A 190 9.91 7.27 18.02
N ASN A 191 8.86 6.66 17.44
CA ASN A 191 8.38 6.97 16.09
C ASN A 191 9.52 6.88 15.04
N GLN A 192 10.48 5.99 15.26
CA GLN A 192 11.66 5.82 14.40
C GLN A 192 11.42 4.68 13.42
N ALA A 193 11.28 5.02 12.13
CA ALA A 193 11.18 4.05 11.06
C ALA A 193 12.56 3.62 10.59
N THR A 194 12.82 2.32 10.60
CA THR A 194 14.10 1.73 10.23
C THR A 194 13.91 0.55 9.28
N ALA A 195 14.96 0.21 8.51
CA ALA A 195 14.98 -1.03 7.72
C ALA A 195 14.83 -2.27 8.61
N GLN A 196 15.40 -2.24 9.82
CA GLN A 196 15.27 -3.29 10.83
C GLN A 196 13.82 -3.43 11.30
N GLY A 197 13.10 -2.31 11.43
CA GLY A 197 11.67 -2.31 11.75
C GLY A 197 10.82 -3.02 10.71
N ASP A 198 11.10 -2.84 9.40
CA ASP A 198 10.44 -3.59 8.34
C ASP A 198 10.72 -5.10 8.48
N LEU A 199 11.97 -5.49 8.78
CA LEU A 199 12.33 -6.90 8.98
C LEU A 199 11.65 -7.50 10.22
N TYR A 200 11.52 -6.74 11.31
CA TYR A 200 10.73 -7.15 12.47
C TYR A 200 9.28 -7.46 12.08
N SER A 201 8.65 -6.54 11.33
CA SER A 201 7.28 -6.71 10.84
C SER A 201 7.10 -7.93 9.95
N VAL A 202 8.10 -8.25 9.09
CA VAL A 202 8.12 -9.50 8.30
C VAL A 202 8.16 -10.73 9.21
N GLY A 203 8.95 -10.71 10.28
CA GLY A 203 9.01 -11.78 11.27
C GLY A 203 7.67 -12.05 11.95
N ILE A 204 6.98 -11.00 12.38
CA ILE A 204 5.63 -11.09 12.94
C ILE A 204 4.64 -11.65 11.89
N MET A 205 4.67 -11.11 10.67
CA MET A 205 3.82 -11.57 9.57
C MET A 205 4.03 -13.06 9.28
N ALA A 206 5.28 -13.54 9.24
CA ALA A 206 5.62 -14.93 9.04
C ALA A 206 5.06 -15.82 10.16
N SER A 207 5.22 -15.40 11.41
CA SER A 207 4.68 -16.09 12.58
C SER A 207 3.16 -16.26 12.50
N VAL A 208 2.44 -15.16 12.20
CA VAL A 208 0.97 -15.16 12.09
C VAL A 208 0.51 -16.02 10.92
N SER A 209 1.21 -15.97 9.77
CA SER A 209 0.86 -16.78 8.59
C SER A 209 0.97 -18.29 8.82
N TYR A 210 1.94 -18.70 9.64
CA TYR A 210 2.20 -20.11 9.94
C TYR A 210 1.37 -20.66 11.12
N THR A 211 1.11 -19.84 12.15
CA THR A 211 0.59 -20.33 13.44
C THR A 211 -0.89 -20.08 13.66
N HIS A 212 -1.57 -19.24 12.87
CA HIS A 212 -2.92 -18.76 13.21
C HIS A 212 -3.03 -18.25 14.65
N LEU A 213 -2.14 -17.39 15.05
CA LEU A 213 -2.35 -16.64 16.28
C LEU A 213 -3.60 -15.76 16.07
N ARG A 214 -4.72 -16.26 16.61
CA ARG A 214 -6.01 -15.57 16.63
C ARG A 214 -5.98 -14.41 17.59
#